data_c133ce7adac97503949069b0a5030e2e
#
_entry.id   c133ce7adac97503949069b0a5030e2e
#
_cell.length_a   1.000
_cell.length_b   1.000
_cell.length_c   1.000
_cell.angle_alpha   90.00
_cell.angle_beta   90.00
_cell.angle_gamma   90.00
#
_symmetry.space_group_name_H-M   'P 1'
#
loop_
_entity.id
_entity.type
_entity.pdbx_description
1 polymer ?
#
loop_
_entity_poly.entity_id
_entity_poly.type
_entity_poly.pdbx_seq_one_letter_code
_entity_poly.pdbx_strand_id
1 'polypeptide(L)'
;LMEKPVVFRSHGGRGEAIASGELHIDVAFLGASSSDPLGNACGYSRSENAKSICGSLGYALPDAHYADKVVILTDDLVPYPNTPNSISEHDVDYVVEVESVGDSSKIASGAIRDTKNPRDILLAQQAAKVIVNSGYFKNGFSIQTGSGGASLAAVKYIRQSMIDQGIKA
;
A
#
# COMPACT_ATOMS: atom_id res chain seq x y z
N LEU A 1 17.65 -14.84 -17.57
CA LEU A 1 18.55 -13.84 -18.17
C LEU A 1 17.69 -12.89 -19.00
N MET A 2 17.87 -11.58 -18.77
CA MET A 2 17.16 -10.55 -19.54
C MET A 2 17.91 -10.35 -20.87
N GLU A 3 17.16 -10.35 -21.96
CA GLU A 3 17.72 -10.15 -23.30
C GLU A 3 17.85 -8.67 -23.69
N LYS A 4 17.17 -7.78 -22.94
CA LYS A 4 17.15 -6.33 -23.20
C LYS A 4 17.63 -5.55 -21.97
N PRO A 5 18.18 -4.34 -22.16
CA PRO A 5 18.50 -3.45 -21.06
C PRO A 5 17.27 -3.16 -20.19
N VAL A 6 17.49 -3.02 -18.89
CA VAL A 6 16.46 -2.67 -17.92
C VAL A 6 16.87 -1.38 -17.21
N VAL A 7 15.94 -0.46 -17.10
CA VAL A 7 16.11 0.78 -16.34
C VAL A 7 15.54 0.59 -14.95
N PHE A 8 16.35 0.75 -13.93
CA PHE A 8 15.92 0.73 -12.53
C PHE A 8 15.69 2.14 -12.03
N ARG A 9 14.56 2.34 -11.35
CA ARG A 9 14.19 3.59 -10.70
C ARG A 9 13.82 3.34 -9.25
N SER A 10 13.97 4.35 -8.40
CA SER A 10 13.37 4.34 -7.07
C SER A 10 11.83 4.41 -7.19
N HIS A 11 11.10 4.10 -6.12
CA HIS A 11 9.64 4.24 -6.11
C HIS A 11 9.20 5.66 -6.47
N GLY A 12 9.79 6.68 -5.84
CA GLY A 12 9.48 8.08 -6.18
C GLY A 12 9.92 8.46 -7.59
N GLY A 13 11.10 8.02 -8.02
CA GLY A 13 11.61 8.30 -9.37
C GLY A 13 10.78 7.68 -10.50
N ARG A 14 10.07 6.56 -10.24
CA ARG A 14 9.13 6.02 -11.22
C ARG A 14 7.90 6.93 -11.36
N GLY A 15 7.30 7.34 -10.25
CA GLY A 15 6.16 8.24 -10.27
C GLY A 15 6.47 9.58 -10.94
N GLU A 16 7.66 10.15 -10.67
CA GLU A 16 8.13 11.37 -11.31
C GLU A 16 8.31 11.20 -12.83
N ALA A 17 8.91 10.07 -13.27
CA ALA A 17 9.12 9.80 -14.68
C ALA A 17 7.79 9.66 -15.45
N ILE A 18 6.75 9.11 -14.82
CA ILE A 18 5.41 9.03 -15.40
C ILE A 18 4.78 10.42 -15.46
N ALA A 19 4.79 11.15 -14.35
CA ALA A 19 4.20 12.48 -14.27
C ALA A 19 4.85 13.51 -15.20
N SER A 20 6.16 13.39 -15.44
CA SER A 20 6.91 14.25 -16.36
C SER A 20 6.77 13.84 -17.84
N GLY A 21 6.17 12.69 -18.13
CA GLY A 21 6.09 12.13 -19.48
C GLY A 21 7.36 11.46 -19.99
N GLU A 22 8.40 11.32 -19.17
CA GLU A 22 9.61 10.55 -19.53
C GLU A 22 9.27 9.06 -19.70
N LEU A 23 8.33 8.55 -18.91
CA LEU A 23 7.77 7.22 -19.02
C LEU A 23 6.27 7.33 -19.37
N HIS A 24 5.94 7.01 -20.62
CA HIS A 24 4.56 6.97 -21.08
C HIS A 24 3.91 5.61 -20.82
N ILE A 25 2.64 5.62 -20.47
CA ILE A 25 1.84 4.42 -20.24
C ILE A 25 0.59 4.50 -21.11
N ASP A 26 0.49 3.64 -22.11
CA ASP A 26 -0.66 3.57 -23.00
C ASP A 26 -1.89 2.97 -22.28
N VAL A 27 -1.69 1.87 -21.56
CA VAL A 27 -2.75 1.20 -20.80
C VAL A 27 -2.25 0.73 -19.46
N ALA A 28 -2.94 1.12 -18.38
CA ALA A 28 -2.71 0.62 -17.03
C ALA A 28 -3.77 -0.42 -16.67
N PHE A 29 -3.34 -1.65 -16.36
CA PHE A 29 -4.18 -2.67 -15.75
C PHE A 29 -3.92 -2.69 -14.24
N LEU A 30 -4.90 -2.32 -13.45
CA LEU A 30 -4.75 -2.13 -12.02
C LEU A 30 -5.67 -3.08 -11.25
N GLY A 31 -5.05 -3.97 -10.46
CA GLY A 31 -5.78 -4.86 -9.57
C GLY A 31 -6.27 -4.13 -8.33
N ALA A 32 -7.54 -4.27 -7.99
CA ALA A 32 -8.16 -3.71 -6.81
C ALA A 32 -8.97 -4.77 -6.04
N SER A 33 -8.92 -4.71 -4.71
CA SER A 33 -9.70 -5.62 -3.85
C SER A 33 -11.19 -5.37 -3.92
N SER A 34 -11.60 -4.16 -4.26
CA SER A 34 -12.98 -3.81 -4.55
C SER A 34 -13.03 -2.64 -5.52
N SER A 35 -14.07 -2.60 -6.35
CA SER A 35 -14.41 -1.46 -7.19
C SER A 35 -15.92 -1.36 -7.31
N ASP A 36 -16.45 -0.16 -7.50
CA ASP A 36 -17.81 0.00 -8.01
C ASP A 36 -17.85 0.01 -9.55
N PRO A 37 -19.03 -0.03 -10.15
CA PRO A 37 -19.15 -0.06 -11.61
C PRO A 37 -18.61 1.17 -12.34
N LEU A 38 -18.38 2.29 -11.63
CA LEU A 38 -17.84 3.51 -12.21
C LEU A 38 -16.32 3.62 -12.04
N GLY A 39 -15.69 2.74 -11.23
CA GLY A 39 -14.25 2.69 -11.11
C GLY A 39 -13.67 3.25 -9.82
N ASN A 40 -14.51 3.63 -8.84
CA ASN A 40 -13.98 3.96 -7.52
C ASN A 40 -13.38 2.69 -6.88
N ALA A 41 -12.06 2.62 -6.84
CA ALA A 41 -11.35 1.40 -6.47
C ALA A 41 -10.53 1.53 -5.18
N CYS A 42 -10.50 0.43 -4.42
CA CYS A 42 -9.76 0.30 -3.17
C CYS A 42 -8.88 -0.94 -3.16
N GLY A 43 -7.76 -0.84 -2.43
CA GLY A 43 -6.88 -1.98 -2.16
C GLY A 43 -7.36 -2.89 -1.03
N TYR A 44 -8.52 -2.61 -0.47
CA TYR A 44 -9.23 -3.44 0.50
C TYR A 44 -10.71 -3.50 0.13
N SER A 45 -11.43 -4.49 0.63
CA SER A 45 -12.88 -4.54 0.55
C SER A 45 -13.50 -4.62 1.94
N ARG A 46 -14.68 -4.04 2.09
CA ARG A 46 -15.55 -4.18 3.29
C ARG A 46 -16.62 -5.24 3.08
N SER A 47 -16.70 -5.79 1.89
CA SER A 47 -17.62 -6.86 1.54
C SER A 47 -17.22 -8.16 2.22
N GLU A 48 -18.19 -8.94 2.69
CA GLU A 48 -17.98 -10.30 3.17
C GLU A 48 -17.54 -11.26 2.06
N ASN A 49 -17.74 -10.86 0.79
CA ASN A 49 -17.35 -11.62 -0.39
C ASN A 49 -15.92 -11.34 -0.84
N ALA A 50 -15.20 -10.44 -0.18
CA ALA A 50 -13.82 -10.10 -0.54
C ALA A 50 -12.93 -11.34 -0.61
N LYS A 51 -12.40 -11.64 -1.78
CA LYS A 51 -11.53 -12.79 -2.04
C LYS A 51 -10.05 -12.40 -1.94
N SER A 52 -9.73 -11.22 -2.40
CA SER A 52 -8.36 -10.74 -2.52
C SER A 52 -8.14 -9.44 -1.73
N ILE A 53 -6.95 -9.28 -1.20
CA ILE A 53 -6.49 -8.05 -0.56
C ILE A 53 -5.25 -7.58 -1.29
N CYS A 54 -5.37 -6.49 -2.06
CA CYS A 54 -4.26 -5.93 -2.82
C CYS A 54 -3.35 -5.05 -1.97
N GLY A 55 -3.84 -4.56 -0.84
CA GLY A 55 -3.12 -3.61 0.00
C GLY A 55 -3.17 -2.18 -0.56
N SER A 56 -2.19 -1.35 -0.22
CA SER A 56 -2.15 0.03 -0.67
C SER A 56 -2.00 0.15 -2.19
N LEU A 57 -2.84 0.94 -2.84
CA LEU A 57 -2.78 1.25 -4.28
C LEU A 57 -1.96 2.52 -4.58
N GLY A 58 -1.24 3.07 -3.61
CA GLY A 58 -0.48 4.32 -3.79
C GLY A 58 0.57 4.27 -4.89
N TYR A 59 1.17 3.09 -5.14
CA TYR A 59 2.13 2.92 -6.23
C TYR A 59 1.48 2.85 -7.61
N ALA A 60 0.22 2.45 -7.68
CA ALA A 60 -0.58 2.44 -8.91
C ALA A 60 -1.21 3.82 -9.22
N LEU A 61 -1.22 4.75 -8.26
CA LEU A 61 -1.84 6.05 -8.43
C LEU A 61 -1.27 6.88 -9.58
N PRO A 62 0.07 6.99 -9.76
CA PRO A 62 0.62 7.63 -10.96
C PRO A 62 0.18 6.96 -12.26
N ASP A 63 0.07 5.63 -12.28
CA ASP A 63 -0.43 4.91 -13.46
C ASP A 63 -1.88 5.28 -13.76
N ALA A 64 -2.74 5.36 -12.73
CA ALA A 64 -4.12 5.77 -12.88
C ALA A 64 -4.27 7.21 -13.40
N HIS A 65 -3.45 8.15 -12.90
CA HIS A 65 -3.56 9.55 -13.29
C HIS A 65 -2.99 9.89 -14.68
N TYR A 66 -2.02 9.13 -15.17
CA TYR A 66 -1.24 9.52 -16.34
C TYR A 66 -1.25 8.51 -17.49
N ALA A 67 -1.86 7.34 -17.32
CA ALA A 67 -2.04 6.43 -18.44
C ALA A 67 -3.12 6.95 -19.41
N ASP A 68 -2.98 6.64 -20.70
CA ASP A 68 -3.99 6.99 -21.71
C ASP A 68 -5.30 6.25 -21.47
N LYS A 69 -5.21 5.01 -20.97
CA LYS A 69 -6.35 4.18 -20.60
C LYS A 69 -6.10 3.45 -19.29
N VAL A 70 -7.12 3.40 -18.43
CA VAL A 70 -7.08 2.74 -17.14
C VAL A 70 -8.17 1.67 -17.05
N VAL A 71 -7.74 0.46 -16.76
CA VAL A 71 -8.61 -0.70 -16.58
C VAL A 71 -8.46 -1.22 -15.14
N ILE A 72 -9.52 -1.13 -14.36
CA ILE A 72 -9.59 -1.75 -13.04
C ILE A 72 -10.00 -3.22 -13.17
N LEU A 73 -9.22 -4.11 -12.56
CA LEU A 73 -9.56 -5.52 -12.38
C LEU A 73 -9.95 -5.74 -10.92
N THR A 74 -11.15 -6.26 -10.68
CA THR A 74 -11.60 -6.57 -9.31
C THR A 74 -12.30 -7.92 -9.26
N ASP A 75 -12.20 -8.62 -8.14
CA ASP A 75 -12.97 -9.82 -7.84
C ASP A 75 -14.08 -9.56 -6.81
N ASP A 76 -14.33 -8.29 -6.50
CA ASP A 76 -15.41 -7.84 -5.63
C ASP A 76 -16.00 -6.52 -6.15
N LEU A 77 -16.98 -6.66 -7.05
CA LEU A 77 -17.72 -5.52 -7.58
C LEU A 77 -18.81 -5.12 -6.58
N VAL A 78 -18.65 -3.96 -5.98
CA VAL A 78 -19.53 -3.45 -4.91
C VAL A 78 -20.48 -2.36 -5.43
N PRO A 79 -21.60 -2.10 -4.73
CA PRO A 79 -22.50 -1.00 -5.10
C PRO A 79 -21.82 0.36 -5.07
N TYR A 80 -22.21 1.25 -5.99
CA TYR A 80 -21.79 2.65 -5.99
C TYR A 80 -22.43 3.41 -4.82
N PRO A 81 -21.70 4.33 -4.16
CA PRO A 81 -20.29 4.67 -4.34
C PRO A 81 -19.37 3.83 -3.43
N ASN A 82 -18.26 3.35 -3.97
CA ASN A 82 -17.22 2.69 -3.19
C ASN A 82 -16.29 3.74 -2.56
N THR A 83 -16.67 4.27 -1.41
CA THR A 83 -15.94 5.34 -0.71
C THR A 83 -15.57 4.95 0.72
N PRO A 84 -14.42 5.42 1.25
CA PRO A 84 -13.38 6.17 0.56
C PRO A 84 -12.64 5.30 -0.46
N ASN A 85 -12.27 5.87 -1.60
CA ASN A 85 -11.52 5.20 -2.65
C ASN A 85 -10.05 5.61 -2.66
N SER A 86 -9.20 4.76 -3.25
CA SER A 86 -7.79 5.06 -3.51
C SER A 86 -7.58 5.53 -4.95
N ILE A 87 -8.39 5.01 -5.89
CA ILE A 87 -8.45 5.43 -7.29
C ILE A 87 -9.86 5.91 -7.54
N SER A 88 -9.99 7.08 -8.14
CA SER A 88 -11.27 7.72 -8.44
C SER A 88 -11.81 7.29 -9.79
N GLU A 89 -13.14 7.23 -9.91
CA GLU A 89 -13.84 7.04 -11.17
C GLU A 89 -13.41 8.01 -12.29
N HIS A 90 -12.90 9.17 -11.93
CA HIS A 90 -12.43 10.17 -12.91
C HIS A 90 -11.16 9.73 -13.65
N ASP A 91 -10.41 8.78 -13.10
CA ASP A 91 -9.18 8.26 -13.68
C ASP A 91 -9.38 6.89 -14.37
N VAL A 92 -10.62 6.36 -14.38
CA VAL A 92 -10.88 4.99 -14.83
C VAL A 92 -11.74 4.97 -16.09
N ASP A 93 -11.29 4.23 -17.11
CA ASP A 93 -12.04 4.03 -18.35
C ASP A 93 -12.88 2.75 -18.31
N TYR A 94 -12.38 1.69 -17.68
CA TYR A 94 -13.04 0.38 -17.68
C TYR A 94 -12.93 -0.30 -16.33
N VAL A 95 -14.00 -0.99 -15.93
CA VAL A 95 -14.01 -1.91 -14.79
C VAL A 95 -14.33 -3.30 -15.30
N VAL A 96 -13.49 -4.26 -14.92
CA VAL A 96 -13.64 -5.66 -15.30
C VAL A 96 -13.70 -6.52 -14.05
N GLU A 97 -14.83 -7.19 -13.85
CA GLU A 97 -14.96 -8.19 -12.83
C GLU A 97 -14.28 -9.50 -13.29
N VAL A 98 -13.40 -10.01 -12.45
CA VAL A 98 -12.63 -11.24 -12.69
C VAL A 98 -12.87 -12.26 -11.59
N GLU A 99 -12.59 -13.53 -11.84
CA GLU A 99 -12.75 -14.58 -10.83
C GLU A 99 -11.80 -14.37 -9.64
N SER A 100 -10.59 -13.90 -9.91
CA SER A 100 -9.58 -13.58 -8.89
C SER A 100 -8.60 -12.55 -9.44
N VAL A 101 -8.29 -11.53 -8.66
CA VAL A 101 -7.26 -10.53 -9.00
C VAL A 101 -5.86 -11.10 -8.78
N GLY A 102 -5.71 -12.06 -7.86
CA GLY A 102 -4.44 -12.70 -7.57
C GLY A 102 -4.39 -13.38 -6.21
N ASP A 103 -3.22 -13.92 -5.88
CA ASP A 103 -3.00 -14.64 -4.62
C ASP A 103 -2.47 -13.67 -3.55
N SER A 104 -3.37 -13.17 -2.72
CA SER A 104 -3.05 -12.24 -1.62
C SER A 104 -2.18 -12.86 -0.53
N SER A 105 -2.11 -14.19 -0.43
CA SER A 105 -1.27 -14.86 0.55
C SER A 105 0.23 -14.61 0.35
N LYS A 106 0.60 -14.21 -0.87
CA LYS A 106 1.98 -13.87 -1.24
C LYS A 106 2.33 -12.41 -0.98
N ILE A 107 1.35 -11.56 -0.70
CA ILE A 107 1.58 -10.17 -0.32
C ILE A 107 2.16 -10.16 1.09
N ALA A 108 3.29 -9.48 1.29
CA ALA A 108 4.03 -9.39 2.54
C ALA A 108 4.67 -10.69 3.08
N SER A 109 4.43 -11.85 2.46
CA SER A 109 4.93 -13.14 2.97
C SER A 109 6.45 -13.28 2.97
N GLY A 110 7.18 -12.45 2.25
CA GLY A 110 8.65 -12.50 2.17
C GLY A 110 9.36 -11.25 2.70
N ALA A 111 8.67 -10.14 2.85
CA ALA A 111 9.24 -8.86 3.22
C ALA A 111 9.18 -8.58 4.73
N ILE A 112 8.19 -9.13 5.43
CA ILE A 112 7.98 -8.92 6.85
C ILE A 112 8.66 -10.04 7.63
N ARG A 113 9.85 -9.78 8.16
CA ARG A 113 10.56 -10.71 9.03
C ARG A 113 10.90 -10.01 10.34
N ASP A 114 10.52 -10.63 11.45
CA ASP A 114 11.05 -10.23 12.76
C ASP A 114 12.56 -10.40 12.76
N THR A 115 13.27 -9.31 13.02
CA THR A 115 14.72 -9.40 13.15
C THR A 115 15.09 -10.11 14.44
N LYS A 116 16.05 -11.04 14.34
CA LYS A 116 16.70 -11.68 15.47
C LYS A 116 18.10 -11.10 15.76
N ASN A 117 18.52 -10.13 14.94
CA ASN A 117 19.81 -9.50 15.09
C ASN A 117 19.80 -8.58 16.33
N PRO A 118 20.69 -8.77 17.32
CA PRO A 118 20.71 -7.96 18.54
C PRO A 118 20.94 -6.47 18.28
N ARG A 119 21.70 -6.12 17.24
CA ARG A 119 21.94 -4.73 16.84
C ARG A 119 20.67 -4.07 16.34
N ASP A 120 19.90 -4.75 15.51
CA ASP A 120 18.63 -4.23 14.97
C ASP A 120 17.58 -4.11 16.06
N ILE A 121 17.58 -5.06 17.01
CA ILE A 121 16.70 -5.01 18.19
C ILE A 121 17.02 -3.79 19.04
N LEU A 122 18.31 -3.55 19.32
CA LEU A 122 18.73 -2.37 20.07
C LEU A 122 18.37 -1.08 19.34
N LEU A 123 18.60 -1.03 18.02
CA LEU A 123 18.19 0.10 17.18
C LEU A 123 16.68 0.36 17.28
N ALA A 124 15.87 -0.70 17.18
CA ALA A 124 14.42 -0.61 17.29
C ALA A 124 13.96 -0.08 18.66
N GLN A 125 14.60 -0.52 19.74
CA GLN A 125 14.33 -0.02 21.08
C GLN A 125 14.66 1.46 21.23
N GLN A 126 15.80 1.91 20.69
CA GLN A 126 16.18 3.32 20.73
C GLN A 126 15.26 4.19 19.88
N ALA A 127 14.90 3.71 18.67
CA ALA A 127 13.93 4.40 17.81
C ALA A 127 12.56 4.56 18.50
N ALA A 128 12.07 3.52 19.14
CA ALA A 128 10.83 3.59 19.93
C ALA A 128 10.92 4.63 21.07
N LYS A 129 12.04 4.69 21.78
CA LYS A 129 12.26 5.72 22.83
C LYS A 129 12.23 7.14 22.26
N VAL A 130 12.83 7.36 21.08
CA VAL A 130 12.79 8.68 20.42
C VAL A 130 11.36 9.06 20.09
N ILE A 131 10.57 8.14 19.56
CA ILE A 131 9.16 8.39 19.21
C ILE A 131 8.34 8.68 20.47
N VAL A 132 8.49 7.89 21.51
CA VAL A 132 7.78 8.08 22.79
C VAL A 132 8.10 9.44 23.42
N ASN A 133 9.34 9.91 23.29
CA ASN A 133 9.79 11.19 23.86
C ASN A 133 9.65 12.38 22.90
N SER A 134 9.08 12.19 21.71
CA SER A 134 8.96 13.23 20.66
C SER A 134 7.96 14.34 20.99
N GLY A 135 7.09 14.15 21.97
CA GLY A 135 5.94 15.03 22.25
C GLY A 135 4.71 14.74 21.36
N TYR A 136 4.85 13.90 20.33
CA TYR A 136 3.73 13.47 19.46
C TYR A 136 3.07 12.18 19.94
N PHE A 137 3.68 11.44 20.85
CA PHE A 137 3.18 10.18 21.39
C PHE A 137 2.04 10.41 22.40
N LYS A 138 0.83 10.57 21.87
CA LYS A 138 -0.40 10.88 22.62
C LYS A 138 -1.60 10.24 21.95
N ASN A 139 -2.75 10.25 22.60
CA ASN A 139 -3.99 9.72 22.00
C ASN A 139 -4.27 10.33 20.62
N GLY A 140 -4.58 9.48 19.65
CA GLY A 140 -4.85 9.88 18.27
C GLY A 140 -3.60 10.18 17.44
N PHE A 141 -2.37 9.82 17.92
CA PHE A 141 -1.19 9.97 17.07
C PHE A 141 -1.23 9.00 15.88
N SER A 142 -0.64 9.44 14.78
CA SER A 142 -0.52 8.65 13.57
C SER A 142 0.94 8.35 13.28
N ILE A 143 1.23 7.12 12.90
CA ILE A 143 2.59 6.68 12.57
C ILE A 143 2.57 5.76 11.35
N GLN A 144 3.57 5.94 10.50
CA GLN A 144 3.85 5.03 9.38
C GLN A 144 5.24 4.45 9.55
N THR A 145 5.38 3.17 9.28
CA THR A 145 6.65 2.46 9.34
C THR A 145 7.00 1.81 8.02
N GLY A 146 8.28 1.60 7.76
CA GLY A 146 8.75 0.80 6.65
C GLY A 146 8.65 -0.70 6.92
N SER A 147 8.75 -1.51 5.88
CA SER A 147 8.71 -2.99 5.94
C SER A 147 10.02 -3.66 6.40
N GLY A 148 11.07 -2.90 6.67
CA GLY A 148 12.36 -3.43 7.13
C GLY A 148 12.31 -4.02 8.55
N GLY A 149 13.15 -5.02 8.82
CA GLY A 149 13.13 -5.74 10.10
C GLY A 149 13.29 -4.86 11.34
N ALA A 150 14.19 -3.87 11.31
CA ALA A 150 14.36 -2.92 12.40
C ALA A 150 13.16 -1.98 12.59
N SER A 151 12.55 -1.52 11.47
CA SER A 151 11.36 -0.66 11.50
C SER A 151 10.16 -1.40 12.11
N LEU A 152 9.93 -2.64 11.70
CA LEU A 152 8.86 -3.48 12.25
C LEU A 152 9.10 -3.83 13.71
N ALA A 153 10.35 -4.11 14.09
CA ALA A 153 10.69 -4.34 15.48
C ALA A 153 10.41 -3.10 16.36
N ALA A 154 10.62 -1.89 15.84
CA ALA A 154 10.31 -0.66 16.56
C ALA A 154 8.81 -0.55 16.89
N VAL A 155 7.94 -0.94 15.97
CA VAL A 155 6.47 -0.95 16.20
C VAL A 155 6.07 -1.80 17.39
N LYS A 156 6.74 -2.93 17.60
CA LYS A 156 6.50 -3.79 18.78
C LYS A 156 6.75 -3.06 20.09
N TYR A 157 7.83 -2.30 20.17
CA TYR A 157 8.17 -1.52 21.38
C TYR A 157 7.26 -0.30 21.54
N ILE A 158 6.90 0.36 20.44
CA ILE A 158 5.91 1.46 20.44
C ILE A 158 4.57 0.95 20.94
N ARG A 159 4.09 -0.19 20.42
CA ARG A 159 2.83 -0.81 20.87
C ARG A 159 2.86 -1.13 22.37
N GLN A 160 3.97 -1.66 22.88
CA GLN A 160 4.10 -1.92 24.31
C GLN A 160 4.00 -0.62 25.11
N SER A 161 4.68 0.44 24.69
CA SER A 161 4.60 1.75 25.33
C SER A 161 3.19 2.34 25.29
N MET A 162 2.43 2.10 24.20
CA MET A 162 1.01 2.50 24.11
C MET A 162 0.17 1.80 25.17
N ILE A 163 0.36 0.49 25.33
CA ILE A 163 -0.36 -0.31 26.34
C ILE A 163 -0.04 0.19 27.73
N ASP A 164 1.26 0.37 28.04
CA ASP A 164 1.75 0.79 29.35
C ASP A 164 1.25 2.19 29.75
N GLN A 165 1.02 3.07 28.78
CA GLN A 165 0.58 4.46 29.01
C GLN A 165 -0.91 4.68 28.69
N GLY A 166 -1.65 3.66 28.30
CA GLY A 166 -3.06 3.76 27.92
C GLY A 166 -3.33 4.61 26.69
N ILE A 167 -2.34 4.77 25.80
CA ILE A 167 -2.45 5.57 24.57
C ILE A 167 -3.16 4.77 23.48
N LYS A 168 -4.08 5.44 22.78
CA LYS A 168 -4.82 4.92 21.62
C LYS A 168 -4.41 5.72 20.38
N ALA A 169 -4.03 5.01 19.30
CA ALA A 169 -3.75 5.57 17.97
C ALA A 169 -4.97 5.44 17.07
#